data_9fd8ab1390fc6bf737aef2d4d47a7ce4
#
_entry.id   9fd8ab1390fc6bf737aef2d4d47a7ce4
#
_cell.length_a   1.000
_cell.length_b   1.000
_cell.length_c   1.000
_cell.angle_alpha   90.00
_cell.angle_beta   90.00
_cell.angle_gamma   90.00
#
_symmetry.space_group_name_H-M   'P 1'
#
loop_
_entity.id
_entity.type
_entity.pdbx_description
1 polymer ?
#
loop_
_entity_poly.entity_id
_entity_poly.type
_entity_poly.pdbx_seq_one_letter_code
_entity_poly.pdbx_strand_id
1 'polypeptide(L)'
;MTRAEFFRLMAGGLSSAMLAGPLSAATGGYDFWFTRLRYDSGDWDVDQRTPSNIITSLIDYTTLRVDPKEHVIALSDPRMLTAPFCYIAGHKLVEFSPAERQNFERYVRSGGFVMVDDCNHDIDGLFARSFEAQMAKIFGPKAMIELPDSHGIYRSFFKFDGPPNTALELNGWGDDLVHEYLKGIEVNGRLGVLYSNKDYGCEWDYDWRNKRFLAEDNTKFAVNIVMYALSV
;
A
#
# COMPACT_ATOMS: atom_id res chain seq x y z
N MET A 1 -21.05 -3.04 -18.21
CA MET A 1 -20.60 -1.70 -17.82
C MET A 1 -19.27 -1.46 -18.50
N THR A 2 -19.15 -0.47 -19.37
CA THR A 2 -17.89 -0.19 -20.07
C THR A 2 -16.96 0.63 -19.19
N ARG A 3 -15.65 0.55 -19.45
CA ARG A 3 -14.61 1.32 -18.74
C ARG A 3 -14.92 2.82 -18.67
N ALA A 4 -15.51 3.37 -19.73
CA ALA A 4 -15.93 4.77 -19.80
C ALA A 4 -17.15 5.08 -18.90
N GLU A 5 -18.01 4.10 -18.66
CA GLU A 5 -19.18 4.24 -17.78
C GLU A 5 -18.79 4.18 -16.31
N PHE A 6 -17.79 3.36 -15.94
CA PHE A 6 -17.24 3.32 -14.60
C PHE A 6 -16.61 4.65 -14.21
N PHE A 7 -15.78 5.23 -15.08
CA PHE A 7 -15.17 6.55 -14.80
C PHE A 7 -16.17 7.73 -14.86
N ARG A 8 -17.27 7.61 -15.60
CA ARG A 8 -18.33 8.64 -15.63
C ARG A 8 -19.24 8.61 -14.41
N LEU A 9 -19.49 7.46 -13.81
CA LEU A 9 -20.28 7.34 -12.59
C LEU A 9 -19.57 7.90 -11.35
N MET A 10 -18.24 7.88 -11.35
CA MET A 10 -17.42 8.47 -10.27
C MET A 10 -17.18 9.98 -10.42
N ALA A 11 -17.49 10.56 -11.60
CA ALA A 11 -17.29 12.00 -11.88
C ALA A 11 -18.51 12.89 -11.59
N GLY A 12 -19.59 12.35 -11.02
CA GLY A 12 -20.84 13.04 -10.71
C GLY A 12 -20.89 13.68 -9.33
N GLY A 13 -19.98 14.61 -9.02
CA GLY A 13 -20.08 15.37 -7.78
C GLY A 13 -18.97 16.40 -7.62
N LEU A 14 -19.32 17.67 -7.92
CA LEU A 14 -18.57 18.90 -7.63
C LEU A 14 -17.38 19.23 -8.55
N SER A 15 -17.68 20.18 -9.45
CA SER A 15 -16.74 20.92 -10.27
C SER A 15 -15.69 21.63 -9.42
N SER A 16 -14.48 21.11 -9.45
CA SER A 16 -13.26 21.89 -9.29
C SER A 16 -12.37 21.54 -10.48
N ALA A 17 -12.32 22.43 -11.46
CA ALA A 17 -11.43 22.34 -12.60
C ALA A 17 -9.98 22.42 -12.09
N MET A 18 -9.39 21.31 -11.73
CA MET A 18 -7.94 21.17 -11.65
C MET A 18 -7.45 20.76 -13.04
N LEU A 19 -6.62 21.60 -13.61
CA LEU A 19 -5.87 21.38 -14.83
C LEU A 19 -5.13 20.04 -14.75
N ALA A 20 -5.72 19.01 -15.31
CA ALA A 20 -5.02 17.76 -15.61
C ALA A 20 -4.04 18.07 -16.76
N GLY A 21 -2.86 18.54 -16.41
CA GLY A 21 -1.73 18.60 -17.34
C GLY A 21 -1.31 17.17 -17.73
N PRO A 22 -0.55 16.98 -18.81
CA PRO A 22 -0.33 15.68 -19.40
C PRO A 22 0.58 14.77 -18.56
N LEU A 23 0.01 14.07 -17.56
CA LEU A 23 0.66 12.97 -16.88
C LEU A 23 0.94 11.78 -17.81
N SER A 24 0.23 11.74 -18.95
CA SER A 24 0.25 10.62 -19.89
C SER A 24 1.59 10.40 -20.60
N ALA A 25 2.45 11.41 -20.70
CA ALA A 25 3.74 11.27 -21.41
C ALA A 25 4.86 10.69 -20.52
N ALA A 26 4.76 10.84 -19.19
CA ALA A 26 5.76 10.35 -18.25
C ALA A 26 5.57 8.88 -17.87
N THR A 27 4.38 8.30 -18.12
CA THR A 27 3.97 6.98 -17.63
C THR A 27 4.04 5.87 -18.69
N GLY A 28 4.58 6.14 -19.89
CA GLY A 28 4.60 5.15 -20.99
C GLY A 28 3.21 4.64 -21.40
N GLY A 29 2.14 5.33 -20.98
CA GLY A 29 0.76 4.92 -21.27
C GLY A 29 0.19 3.90 -20.28
N TYR A 30 0.86 3.62 -19.18
CA TYR A 30 0.36 2.76 -18.11
C TYR A 30 -0.63 3.50 -17.20
N ASP A 31 -1.60 2.76 -16.65
CA ASP A 31 -2.56 3.24 -15.65
C ASP A 31 -2.00 3.06 -14.23
N PHE A 32 -1.07 2.15 -14.04
CA PHE A 32 -0.44 1.83 -12.77
C PHE A 32 1.03 1.40 -12.96
N TRP A 33 1.87 1.79 -12.02
CA TRP A 33 3.21 1.25 -11.79
C TRP A 33 3.45 1.09 -10.29
N PHE A 34 4.09 0.00 -9.92
CA PHE A 34 4.44 -0.29 -8.54
C PHE A 34 5.66 0.53 -8.15
N THR A 35 5.56 1.33 -7.08
CA THR A 35 6.68 2.13 -6.56
C THR A 35 7.11 1.62 -5.21
N ARG A 36 8.32 1.06 -5.12
CA ARG A 36 8.98 0.74 -3.87
C ARG A 36 9.76 1.96 -3.40
N LEU A 37 9.54 2.39 -2.15
CA LEU A 37 10.26 3.50 -1.56
C LEU A 37 11.52 3.00 -0.85
N ARG A 38 12.66 3.53 -1.25
CA ARG A 38 13.92 3.33 -0.56
C ARG A 38 14.07 4.44 0.49
N TYR A 39 14.04 4.07 1.76
CA TYR A 39 14.37 4.96 2.88
C TYR A 39 15.77 4.64 3.40
N ASP A 40 16.46 5.64 4.01
CA ASP A 40 17.90 5.52 4.28
C ASP A 40 18.23 4.67 5.52
N SER A 41 17.29 4.49 6.46
CA SER A 41 17.51 3.88 7.78
C SER A 41 17.19 2.43 7.79
N GLY A 42 17.13 1.60 7.03
CA GLY A 42 16.65 0.22 7.24
C GLY A 42 17.00 -0.74 6.11
N ASP A 43 16.13 -1.70 5.94
CA ASP A 43 16.26 -2.78 4.97
C ASP A 43 15.07 -2.78 3.98
N TRP A 44 14.91 -1.70 3.29
CA TRP A 44 13.81 -1.41 2.35
C TRP A 44 13.66 -2.42 1.20
N ASP A 45 14.67 -3.24 0.93
CA ASP A 45 14.74 -4.17 -0.21
C ASP A 45 14.40 -5.63 0.16
N VAL A 46 13.63 -5.81 1.22
CA VAL A 46 13.05 -7.11 1.59
C VAL A 46 11.97 -7.54 0.58
N ASP A 47 11.61 -8.81 0.58
CA ASP A 47 10.52 -9.38 -0.22
C ASP A 47 10.60 -8.96 -1.69
N GLN A 48 11.71 -9.32 -2.32
CA GLN A 48 12.10 -8.77 -3.63
C GLN A 48 11.16 -9.18 -4.77
N ARG A 49 10.38 -10.25 -4.63
CA ARG A 49 9.41 -10.70 -5.64
C ARG A 49 8.00 -10.12 -5.43
N THR A 50 7.74 -9.50 -4.28
CA THR A 50 6.45 -8.87 -3.98
C THR A 50 5.97 -7.94 -5.09
N PRO A 51 6.77 -7.01 -5.63
CA PRO A 51 6.32 -6.16 -6.72
C PRO A 51 5.91 -6.94 -7.97
N SER A 52 6.74 -7.90 -8.40
CA SER A 52 6.47 -8.69 -9.60
C SER A 52 5.23 -9.57 -9.46
N ASN A 53 4.99 -10.10 -8.27
CA ASN A 53 3.83 -10.95 -7.98
C ASN A 53 2.54 -10.10 -7.90
N ILE A 54 2.58 -8.92 -7.29
CA ILE A 54 1.44 -7.99 -7.27
C ILE A 54 1.15 -7.49 -8.69
N ILE A 55 2.16 -7.10 -9.46
CA ILE A 55 2.02 -6.71 -10.87
C ILE A 55 1.33 -7.83 -11.67
N THR A 56 1.79 -9.06 -11.52
CA THR A 56 1.18 -10.23 -12.19
C THR A 56 -0.28 -10.40 -11.78
N SER A 57 -0.59 -10.25 -10.49
CA SER A 57 -1.96 -10.36 -9.98
C SER A 57 -2.87 -9.27 -10.53
N LEU A 58 -2.38 -8.04 -10.66
CA LEU A 58 -3.14 -6.95 -11.27
C LEU A 58 -3.43 -7.22 -12.75
N ILE A 59 -2.48 -7.78 -13.49
CA ILE A 59 -2.65 -8.19 -14.89
C ILE A 59 -3.68 -9.31 -15.00
N ASP A 60 -3.62 -10.31 -14.12
CA ASP A 60 -4.49 -11.47 -14.15
C ASP A 60 -5.95 -11.13 -13.75
N TYR A 61 -6.15 -10.25 -12.76
CA TYR A 61 -7.46 -9.98 -12.19
C TYR A 61 -8.12 -8.70 -12.71
N THR A 62 -7.39 -7.79 -13.34
CA THR A 62 -7.91 -6.47 -13.73
C THR A 62 -7.70 -6.18 -15.21
N THR A 63 -8.26 -5.07 -15.68
CA THR A 63 -8.02 -4.54 -17.02
C THR A 63 -7.08 -3.33 -17.02
N LEU A 64 -6.38 -3.09 -15.91
CA LEU A 64 -5.40 -2.01 -15.82
C LEU A 64 -4.23 -2.27 -16.78
N ARG A 65 -3.73 -1.22 -17.40
CA ARG A 65 -2.44 -1.26 -18.09
C ARG A 65 -1.36 -1.04 -17.05
N VAL A 66 -0.71 -2.12 -16.63
CA VAL A 66 0.27 -2.13 -15.57
C VAL A 66 1.68 -2.11 -16.17
N ASP A 67 2.56 -1.23 -15.65
CA ASP A 67 3.98 -1.33 -15.98
C ASP A 67 4.53 -2.66 -15.44
N PRO A 68 5.14 -3.51 -16.26
CA PRO A 68 5.65 -4.80 -15.82
C PRO A 68 6.87 -4.71 -14.90
N LYS A 69 7.41 -3.52 -14.67
CA LYS A 69 8.58 -3.28 -13.84
C LYS A 69 8.24 -2.45 -12.61
N GLU A 70 8.86 -2.81 -11.49
CA GLU A 70 8.83 -1.92 -10.33
C GLU A 70 9.70 -0.67 -10.56
N HIS A 71 9.30 0.41 -9.90
CA HIS A 71 10.08 1.64 -9.82
C HIS A 71 10.61 1.79 -8.40
N VAL A 72 11.92 1.80 -8.23
CA VAL A 72 12.56 2.08 -6.94
C VAL A 72 12.89 3.55 -6.88
N ILE A 73 12.29 4.27 -5.92
CA ILE A 73 12.47 5.71 -5.74
C ILE A 73 12.93 5.97 -4.30
N ALA A 74 13.96 6.79 -4.12
CA ALA A 74 14.34 7.23 -2.78
C ALA A 74 13.21 8.06 -2.16
N LEU A 75 12.89 7.83 -0.89
CA LEU A 75 11.86 8.58 -0.16
C LEU A 75 12.19 10.09 -0.11
N SER A 76 13.47 10.44 -0.16
CA SER A 76 13.94 11.82 -0.28
C SER A 76 13.80 12.43 -1.68
N ASP A 77 13.50 11.63 -2.71
CA ASP A 77 13.38 12.08 -4.10
C ASP A 77 11.95 12.58 -4.38
N PRO A 78 11.76 13.85 -4.81
CA PRO A 78 10.45 14.40 -5.09
C PRO A 78 9.70 13.70 -6.23
N ARG A 79 10.35 12.87 -7.05
CA ARG A 79 9.67 12.07 -8.08
C ARG A 79 8.63 11.11 -7.50
N MET A 80 8.75 10.71 -6.22
CA MET A 80 7.72 9.92 -5.56
C MET A 80 6.33 10.59 -5.56
N LEU A 81 6.28 11.92 -5.60
CA LEU A 81 5.03 12.68 -5.56
C LEU A 81 4.12 12.43 -6.78
N THR A 82 4.65 11.80 -7.82
CA THR A 82 3.88 11.43 -9.04
C THR A 82 3.47 9.96 -9.06
N ALA A 83 3.91 9.17 -8.09
CA ALA A 83 3.60 7.75 -8.04
C ALA A 83 2.10 7.52 -7.72
N PRO A 84 1.42 6.60 -8.40
CA PRO A 84 0.02 6.28 -8.13
C PRO A 84 -0.14 5.49 -6.83
N PHE A 85 0.92 4.84 -6.39
CA PHE A 85 0.99 3.94 -5.25
C PHE A 85 2.44 3.83 -4.78
N CYS A 86 2.64 3.82 -3.47
CA CYS A 86 3.95 3.59 -2.87
C CYS A 86 3.90 2.43 -1.88
N TYR A 87 5.02 1.69 -1.79
CA TYR A 87 5.21 0.56 -0.90
C TYR A 87 6.47 0.74 -0.06
N ILE A 88 6.34 0.49 1.23
CA ILE A 88 7.44 0.43 2.22
C ILE A 88 7.34 -0.91 2.92
N ALA A 89 8.45 -1.62 3.07
CA ALA A 89 8.55 -2.82 3.88
C ALA A 89 9.90 -2.86 4.60
N GLY A 90 10.02 -3.70 5.64
CA GLY A 90 11.27 -3.93 6.33
C GLY A 90 11.11 -4.58 7.70
N HIS A 91 12.27 -4.86 8.32
CA HIS A 91 12.38 -5.45 9.66
C HIS A 91 13.04 -4.52 10.67
N LYS A 92 13.81 -3.54 10.19
CA LYS A 92 14.71 -2.72 10.99
C LYS A 92 14.11 -1.37 11.35
N LEU A 93 14.89 -0.62 12.10
CA LEU A 93 14.56 0.74 12.51
C LEU A 93 14.14 1.62 11.32
N VAL A 94 12.99 2.25 11.44
CA VAL A 94 12.54 3.29 10.51
C VAL A 94 12.83 4.65 11.12
N GLU A 95 13.74 5.37 10.50
CA GLU A 95 14.07 6.75 10.88
C GLU A 95 14.15 7.60 9.61
N PHE A 96 13.16 8.45 9.41
CA PHE A 96 13.14 9.34 8.25
C PHE A 96 13.96 10.59 8.50
N SER A 97 14.82 10.94 7.56
CA SER A 97 15.47 12.23 7.49
C SER A 97 14.44 13.37 7.33
N PRO A 98 14.81 14.63 7.57
CA PRO A 98 13.89 15.75 7.35
C PRO A 98 13.30 15.81 5.93
N ALA A 99 14.09 15.49 4.91
CA ALA A 99 13.65 15.48 3.52
C ALA A 99 12.65 14.33 3.25
N GLU A 100 12.92 13.15 3.79
CA GLU A 100 12.02 11.99 3.66
C GLU A 100 10.69 12.26 4.36
N ARG A 101 10.69 12.81 5.58
CA ARG A 101 9.47 13.21 6.27
C ARG A 101 8.65 14.21 5.47
N GLN A 102 9.30 15.24 4.92
CA GLN A 102 8.62 16.27 4.15
C GLN A 102 7.97 15.68 2.87
N ASN A 103 8.69 14.83 2.15
CA ASN A 103 8.16 14.19 0.95
C ASN A 103 7.02 13.23 1.28
N PHE A 104 7.17 12.42 2.32
CA PHE A 104 6.13 11.50 2.78
C PHE A 104 4.84 12.26 3.15
N GLU A 105 4.96 13.29 3.99
CA GLU A 105 3.85 14.12 4.39
C GLU A 105 3.17 14.77 3.18
N ARG A 106 3.97 15.38 2.30
CA ARG A 106 3.47 16.05 1.10
C ARG A 106 2.74 15.08 0.18
N TYR A 107 3.30 13.89 -0.03
CA TYR A 107 2.70 12.85 -0.87
C TYR A 107 1.33 12.44 -0.34
N VAL A 108 1.25 12.07 0.94
CA VAL A 108 0.01 11.62 1.56
C VAL A 108 -1.03 12.75 1.60
N ARG A 109 -0.64 13.98 1.98
CA ARG A 109 -1.56 15.13 2.00
C ARG A 109 -2.05 15.55 0.62
N SER A 110 -1.29 15.27 -0.43
CA SER A 110 -1.68 15.53 -1.83
C SER A 110 -2.56 14.43 -2.42
N GLY A 111 -2.96 13.45 -1.63
CA GLY A 111 -3.81 12.35 -2.07
C GLY A 111 -3.06 11.08 -2.48
N GLY A 112 -1.75 10.98 -2.22
CA GLY A 112 -0.98 9.76 -2.43
C GLY A 112 -1.36 8.67 -1.42
N PHE A 113 -1.06 7.42 -1.78
CA PHE A 113 -1.31 6.25 -0.94
C PHE A 113 -0.04 5.44 -0.72
N VAL A 114 0.25 5.12 0.54
CA VAL A 114 1.41 4.30 0.93
C VAL A 114 0.93 3.05 1.65
N MET A 115 1.26 1.88 1.12
CA MET A 115 1.21 0.62 1.85
C MET A 115 2.51 0.42 2.62
N VAL A 116 2.40 0.14 3.89
CA VAL A 116 3.53 -0.13 4.79
C VAL A 116 3.35 -1.50 5.40
N ASP A 117 4.31 -2.37 5.18
CA ASP A 117 4.28 -3.74 5.66
C ASP A 117 5.47 -4.01 6.58
N ASP A 118 5.16 -4.39 7.81
CA ASP A 118 6.13 -4.79 8.82
C ASP A 118 6.36 -6.29 8.74
N CYS A 119 7.56 -6.67 8.34
CA CYS A 119 7.92 -8.07 8.12
C CYS A 119 8.33 -8.81 9.41
N ASN A 120 8.10 -8.26 10.61
CA ASN A 120 8.56 -8.89 11.85
C ASN A 120 7.53 -9.78 12.54
N HIS A 121 6.25 -9.73 12.20
CA HIS A 121 5.19 -10.36 13.01
C HIS A 121 5.31 -10.02 14.51
N ASP A 122 5.56 -8.76 14.83
CA ASP A 122 5.78 -8.31 16.20
C ASP A 122 5.17 -6.93 16.40
N ILE A 123 4.04 -6.88 17.16
CA ILE A 123 3.32 -5.63 17.43
C ILE A 123 4.16 -4.60 18.16
N ASP A 124 5.16 -5.06 18.92
CA ASP A 124 6.11 -4.23 19.66
C ASP A 124 7.51 -4.24 19.02
N GLY A 125 7.63 -4.74 17.81
CA GLY A 125 8.87 -4.83 17.07
C GLY A 125 9.53 -3.49 16.79
N LEU A 126 10.78 -3.55 16.39
CA LEU A 126 11.57 -2.34 16.14
C LEU A 126 10.98 -1.52 14.99
N PHE A 127 10.55 -2.19 13.89
CA PHE A 127 9.92 -1.53 12.76
C PHE A 127 8.60 -0.87 13.20
N ALA A 128 7.71 -1.63 13.87
CA ALA A 128 6.41 -1.14 14.33
C ALA A 128 6.55 0.15 15.15
N ARG A 129 7.30 0.09 16.26
CA ARG A 129 7.47 1.24 17.15
C ARG A 129 8.13 2.44 16.47
N SER A 130 9.14 2.19 15.65
CA SER A 130 9.85 3.28 14.97
C SER A 130 9.02 3.91 13.86
N PHE A 131 8.29 3.12 13.07
CA PHE A 131 7.38 3.64 12.06
C PHE A 131 6.24 4.45 12.69
N GLU A 132 5.58 3.94 13.73
CA GLU A 132 4.54 4.68 14.44
C GLU A 132 5.07 6.00 15.02
N ALA A 133 6.30 5.99 15.54
CA ALA A 133 6.95 7.22 16.02
C ALA A 133 7.21 8.24 14.89
N GLN A 134 7.55 7.79 13.66
CA GLN A 134 7.66 8.70 12.50
C GLN A 134 6.28 9.25 12.12
N MET A 135 5.24 8.42 12.10
CA MET A 135 3.88 8.86 11.78
C MET A 135 3.36 9.87 12.80
N ALA A 136 3.64 9.64 14.09
CA ALA A 136 3.29 10.59 15.15
C ALA A 136 3.99 11.95 14.99
N LYS A 137 5.24 11.97 14.52
CA LYS A 137 5.98 13.22 14.22
C LYS A 137 5.39 13.97 13.03
N ILE A 138 4.88 13.25 12.02
CA ILE A 138 4.39 13.84 10.77
C ILE A 138 2.93 14.28 10.88
N PHE A 139 2.06 13.39 11.40
CA PHE A 139 0.62 13.59 11.37
C PHE A 139 0.00 13.82 12.75
N GLY A 140 0.79 13.67 13.81
CA GLY A 140 0.36 13.78 15.20
C GLY A 140 0.21 12.43 15.91
N PRO A 141 0.25 12.43 17.27
CA PRO A 141 0.37 11.20 18.07
C PRO A 141 -0.86 10.28 18.04
N LYS A 142 -1.98 10.72 17.49
CA LYS A 142 -3.23 9.96 17.37
C LYS A 142 -3.67 9.78 15.92
N ALA A 143 -2.79 10.02 14.96
CA ALA A 143 -3.15 9.97 13.55
C ALA A 143 -3.33 8.54 13.05
N MET A 144 -2.60 7.58 13.62
CA MET A 144 -2.74 6.18 13.26
C MET A 144 -3.92 5.56 14.02
N ILE A 145 -4.90 5.07 13.28
CA ILE A 145 -6.13 4.47 13.80
C ILE A 145 -6.28 3.03 13.35
N GLU A 146 -7.03 2.24 14.11
CA GLU A 146 -7.48 0.91 13.69
C GLU A 146 -8.54 1.05 12.61
N LEU A 147 -8.42 0.27 11.53
CA LEU A 147 -9.40 0.26 10.46
C LEU A 147 -10.52 -0.73 10.79
N PRO A 148 -11.78 -0.29 10.80
CA PRO A 148 -12.90 -1.21 11.01
C PRO A 148 -13.06 -2.17 9.82
N ASP A 149 -13.57 -3.37 10.04
CA ASP A 149 -13.82 -4.39 9.00
C ASP A 149 -14.79 -3.89 7.91
N SER A 150 -15.58 -2.86 8.23
CA SER A 150 -16.45 -2.18 7.26
C SER A 150 -15.71 -1.22 6.33
N HIS A 151 -14.39 -0.98 6.52
CA HIS A 151 -13.64 -0.04 5.72
C HIS A 151 -13.66 -0.40 4.23
N GLY A 152 -13.73 0.61 3.36
CA GLY A 152 -13.85 0.43 1.90
C GLY A 152 -12.73 -0.36 1.25
N ILE A 153 -11.54 -0.39 1.84
CA ILE A 153 -10.40 -1.15 1.31
C ILE A 153 -10.67 -2.65 1.23
N TYR A 154 -11.50 -3.19 2.12
CA TYR A 154 -11.87 -4.61 2.10
C TYR A 154 -12.92 -4.95 1.02
N ARG A 155 -13.40 -3.95 0.28
CA ARG A 155 -14.46 -4.11 -0.74
C ARG A 155 -14.20 -3.33 -2.02
N SER A 156 -12.98 -2.86 -2.22
CA SER A 156 -12.61 -2.00 -3.35
C SER A 156 -12.64 -2.74 -4.69
N PHE A 157 -12.42 -4.05 -4.70
CA PHE A 157 -12.49 -4.90 -5.89
C PHE A 157 -13.06 -6.30 -5.55
N PHE A 158 -12.37 -7.06 -4.71
CA PHE A 158 -12.90 -8.28 -4.10
C PHE A 158 -13.59 -7.95 -2.77
N LYS A 159 -14.50 -8.82 -2.33
CA LYS A 159 -15.19 -8.65 -1.06
C LYS A 159 -14.52 -9.48 0.03
N PHE A 160 -14.10 -8.80 1.08
CA PHE A 160 -13.59 -9.37 2.33
C PHE A 160 -14.42 -8.84 3.51
N ASP A 161 -14.51 -9.61 4.57
CA ASP A 161 -15.20 -9.22 5.82
C ASP A 161 -14.23 -8.62 6.86
N GLY A 162 -13.00 -8.36 6.48
CA GLY A 162 -11.90 -7.80 7.25
C GLY A 162 -10.56 -8.12 6.58
N PRO A 163 -9.43 -7.88 7.24
CA PRO A 163 -8.12 -8.24 6.71
C PRO A 163 -7.97 -9.77 6.62
N PRO A 164 -7.59 -10.34 5.46
CA PRO A 164 -7.37 -11.77 5.37
C PRO A 164 -6.19 -12.20 6.24
N ASN A 165 -6.29 -13.39 6.84
CA ASN A 165 -5.19 -13.98 7.58
C ASN A 165 -4.08 -14.43 6.64
N THR A 166 -2.83 -14.27 7.08
CA THR A 166 -1.67 -14.82 6.37
C THR A 166 -1.57 -16.32 6.57
N ALA A 167 -0.76 -16.99 5.75
CA ALA A 167 -0.49 -18.42 5.93
C ALA A 167 0.17 -18.72 7.28
N LEU A 168 0.94 -17.79 7.83
CA LEU A 168 1.54 -17.90 9.14
C LEU A 168 0.48 -17.90 10.24
N GLU A 169 -0.47 -16.95 10.21
CA GLU A 169 -1.59 -16.89 11.14
C GLU A 169 -2.45 -18.16 11.07
N LEU A 170 -2.78 -18.63 9.87
CA LEU A 170 -3.56 -19.85 9.65
C LEU A 170 -2.86 -21.13 10.18
N ASN A 171 -1.55 -21.10 10.35
CA ASN A 171 -0.75 -22.18 10.90
C ASN A 171 -0.45 -22.00 12.40
N GLY A 172 -1.04 -21.01 13.08
CA GLY A 172 -0.87 -20.74 14.49
C GLY A 172 0.49 -20.10 14.84
N TRP A 173 1.09 -19.40 13.88
CA TRP A 173 2.30 -18.60 14.13
C TRP A 173 1.91 -17.15 14.34
N GLY A 174 2.38 -16.57 15.42
CA GLY A 174 2.23 -15.14 15.65
C GLY A 174 0.88 -14.70 16.20
N ASP A 175 0.05 -15.61 16.74
CA ASP A 175 -1.30 -15.30 17.23
C ASP A 175 -1.33 -14.14 18.23
N ASP A 176 -0.32 -14.02 19.11
CA ASP A 176 -0.19 -12.91 20.06
C ASP A 176 0.75 -11.78 19.57
N LEU A 177 1.32 -11.90 18.38
CA LEU A 177 2.35 -10.99 17.86
C LEU A 177 1.87 -10.16 16.68
N VAL A 178 0.71 -10.44 16.12
CA VAL A 178 0.11 -9.68 15.04
C VAL A 178 -1.25 -9.12 15.45
N HIS A 179 -1.61 -7.97 14.90
CA HIS A 179 -2.95 -7.43 15.10
C HIS A 179 -3.96 -8.18 14.22
N GLU A 180 -5.16 -8.40 14.75
CA GLU A 180 -6.28 -8.91 13.95
C GLU A 180 -6.78 -7.87 12.93
N TYR A 181 -6.46 -6.60 13.15
CA TYR A 181 -6.86 -5.45 12.34
C TYR A 181 -5.65 -4.81 11.63
N LEU A 182 -5.92 -4.01 10.62
CA LEU A 182 -4.93 -3.12 10.03
C LEU A 182 -5.03 -1.73 10.63
N LYS A 183 -3.92 -1.00 10.62
CA LYS A 183 -3.89 0.41 11.03
C LYS A 183 -3.80 1.31 9.80
N GLY A 184 -4.22 2.57 9.96
CA GLY A 184 -4.08 3.52 8.87
C GLY A 184 -4.09 4.97 9.33
N ILE A 185 -3.76 5.85 8.40
CA ILE A 185 -3.86 7.29 8.57
C ILE A 185 -4.79 7.84 7.50
N GLU A 186 -5.87 8.46 7.94
CA GLU A 186 -6.79 9.16 7.06
C GLU A 186 -6.42 10.64 6.96
N VAL A 187 -6.40 11.14 5.74
CA VAL A 187 -6.20 12.56 5.44
C VAL A 187 -7.30 13.02 4.50
N ASN A 188 -7.99 14.07 4.87
CA ASN A 188 -9.11 14.63 4.09
C ASN A 188 -10.23 13.61 3.79
N GLY A 189 -10.48 12.68 4.72
CA GLY A 189 -11.55 11.68 4.60
C GLY A 189 -11.19 10.48 3.72
N ARG A 190 -9.90 10.28 3.40
CA ARG A 190 -9.41 9.10 2.67
C ARG A 190 -8.21 8.49 3.38
N LEU A 191 -8.07 7.18 3.26
CA LEU A 191 -6.89 6.48 3.74
C LEU A 191 -5.69 6.81 2.84
N GLY A 192 -4.67 7.44 3.43
CA GLY A 192 -3.41 7.77 2.74
C GLY A 192 -2.25 6.89 3.14
N VAL A 193 -2.31 6.28 4.33
CA VAL A 193 -1.32 5.29 4.79
C VAL A 193 -2.08 4.07 5.29
N LEU A 194 -1.73 2.92 4.78
CA LEU A 194 -2.15 1.60 5.28
C LEU A 194 -0.94 0.94 5.92
N TYR A 195 -1.07 0.49 7.16
CA TYR A 195 -0.02 -0.24 7.88
C TYR A 195 -0.51 -1.63 8.28
N SER A 196 0.33 -2.62 8.03
CA SER A 196 0.15 -4.01 8.45
C SER A 196 1.38 -4.51 9.19
N ASN A 197 1.20 -5.27 10.27
CA ASN A 197 2.23 -6.10 10.86
C ASN A 197 1.96 -7.61 10.66
N LYS A 198 1.10 -7.93 9.69
CA LYS A 198 0.77 -9.32 9.32
C LYS A 198 1.80 -9.94 8.39
N ASP A 199 2.82 -9.16 7.95
CA ASP A 199 3.83 -9.59 7.00
C ASP A 199 3.20 -10.12 5.68
N TYR A 200 2.32 -9.33 5.10
CA TYR A 200 1.78 -9.62 3.78
C TYR A 200 2.87 -9.64 2.70
N GLY A 201 3.97 -8.91 2.89
CA GLY A 201 5.10 -8.90 1.98
C GLY A 201 5.67 -10.28 1.76
N CYS A 202 5.93 -11.05 2.83
CA CYS A 202 6.34 -12.44 2.74
C CYS A 202 5.32 -13.32 2.00
N GLU A 203 4.03 -13.09 2.23
CA GLU A 203 2.98 -13.80 1.51
C GLU A 203 2.99 -13.47 0.02
N TRP A 204 3.15 -12.21 -0.34
CA TRP A 204 3.21 -11.74 -1.72
C TRP A 204 4.54 -12.03 -2.39
N ASP A 205 5.63 -12.22 -1.65
CA ASP A 205 6.95 -12.59 -2.19
C ASP A 205 6.96 -14.02 -2.76
N TYR A 206 6.04 -14.87 -2.31
CA TYR A 206 5.89 -16.21 -2.87
C TYR A 206 4.86 -16.18 -4.01
N ASP A 207 5.14 -16.92 -5.08
CA ASP A 207 4.13 -17.19 -6.10
C ASP A 207 3.06 -18.11 -5.50
N TRP A 208 1.86 -17.61 -5.34
CA TRP A 208 0.72 -18.34 -4.77
C TRP A 208 0.42 -19.64 -5.52
N ARG A 209 0.74 -19.72 -6.83
CA ARG A 209 0.55 -20.92 -7.66
C ARG A 209 1.45 -22.06 -7.24
N ASN A 210 2.58 -21.75 -6.65
CA ASN A 210 3.56 -22.70 -6.17
C ASN A 210 3.46 -22.94 -4.65
N LYS A 211 2.60 -22.22 -3.97
CA LYS A 211 2.44 -22.36 -2.53
C LYS A 211 1.67 -23.61 -2.17
N ARG A 212 2.18 -24.28 -1.17
CA ARG A 212 1.47 -25.33 -0.44
C ARG A 212 0.37 -24.77 0.46
N PHE A 213 0.42 -23.49 0.75
CA PHE A 213 -0.47 -22.77 1.66
C PHE A 213 -1.17 -21.67 0.91
N LEU A 214 -2.44 -21.57 1.14
CA LEU A 214 -3.36 -20.70 0.42
C LEU A 214 -3.09 -19.24 0.70
N ALA A 215 -2.45 -18.58 -0.22
CA ALA A 215 -2.31 -17.14 -0.22
C ALA A 215 -3.20 -16.46 -1.27
N GLU A 216 -4.18 -17.16 -1.83
CA GLU A 216 -5.05 -16.58 -2.87
C GLU A 216 -5.82 -15.38 -2.35
N ASP A 217 -6.34 -15.44 -1.11
CA ASP A 217 -7.02 -14.32 -0.49
C ASP A 217 -6.08 -13.15 -0.24
N ASN A 218 -4.84 -13.41 0.19
CA ASN A 218 -3.82 -12.38 0.35
C ASN A 218 -3.43 -11.75 -0.99
N THR A 219 -3.32 -12.55 -2.05
CA THR A 219 -3.08 -12.07 -3.41
C THR A 219 -4.23 -11.18 -3.89
N LYS A 220 -5.48 -11.60 -3.68
CA LYS A 220 -6.67 -10.80 -3.98
C LYS A 220 -6.72 -9.53 -3.15
N PHE A 221 -6.27 -9.58 -1.90
CA PHE A 221 -6.22 -8.42 -1.04
C PHE A 221 -5.18 -7.38 -1.51
N ALA A 222 -4.04 -7.82 -2.04
CA ALA A 222 -3.10 -6.91 -2.70
C ALA A 222 -3.75 -6.14 -3.86
N VAL A 223 -4.59 -6.84 -4.66
CA VAL A 223 -5.38 -6.18 -5.71
C VAL A 223 -6.35 -5.15 -5.12
N ASN A 224 -7.05 -5.50 -4.02
CA ASN A 224 -7.92 -4.55 -3.33
C ASN A 224 -7.18 -3.29 -2.89
N ILE A 225 -6.00 -3.43 -2.29
CA ILE A 225 -5.19 -2.30 -1.82
C ILE A 225 -4.86 -1.36 -2.98
N VAL A 226 -4.40 -1.91 -4.10
CA VAL A 226 -4.08 -1.09 -5.29
C VAL A 226 -5.33 -0.46 -5.89
N MET A 227 -6.43 -1.21 -6.02
CA MET A 227 -7.68 -0.66 -6.55
C MET A 227 -8.26 0.43 -5.66
N TYR A 228 -8.12 0.30 -4.34
CA TYR A 228 -8.47 1.37 -3.40
C TYR A 228 -7.61 2.61 -3.64
N ALA A 229 -6.29 2.45 -3.73
CA ALA A 229 -5.36 3.56 -3.97
C ALA A 229 -5.67 4.34 -5.25
N LEU A 230 -6.19 3.67 -6.28
CA LEU A 230 -6.52 4.27 -7.58
C LEU A 230 -7.95 4.84 -7.66
N SER A 231 -8.83 4.52 -6.72
CA SER A 231 -10.26 4.88 -6.77
C SER A 231 -10.62 6.13 -5.97
N VAL A 232 -9.71 6.67 -5.20
CA VAL A 232 -9.95 7.77 -4.24
C VAL A 232 -9.08 8.98 -4.53
#